data_36f81d0fe2a0768a2aee3865c6cc625b
#
_entry.id   36f81d0fe2a0768a2aee3865c6cc625b
#
_cell.length_a   1.000
_cell.length_b   1.000
_cell.length_c   1.000
_cell.angle_alpha   90.00
_cell.angle_beta   90.00
_cell.angle_gamma   90.00
#
_symmetry.space_group_name_H-M   'P 1'
#
loop_
_entity.id
_entity.type
_entity.pdbx_description
1 polymer ?
#
loop_
_entity_poly.entity_id
_entity_poly.type
_entity_poly.pdbx_seq_one_letter_code
_entity_poly.pdbx_strand_id
1 'polypeptide(L)'
;MNGKTAAVLGVGPGLGAAVARRFAREGFAVALIARRAEGVANVQKQIEDAGGTALPVSADATDPASVAAALDEVRNNLGDPEVFVDNAGAFQMGGILDLSPETFDECCKANCAGAFYAAQQVLPAMVEAGRGTVLLTGATAALRGSARFSALAVGKFGLRALAQSMAREFGPRGIHVAHVIIDGQIDTPRLREMSPDREDHTMLSPDAIAETYWQLHAQDSTAWTLELDLRPSVENF
;
A
#
# COMPACT_ATOMS: atom_id res chain seq x y z
N MET A 1 10.43 19.07 -15.54
CA MET A 1 10.91 17.68 -15.57
C MET A 1 9.67 16.79 -15.49
N ASN A 2 9.23 16.19 -16.62
CA ASN A 2 8.11 15.25 -16.62
C ASN A 2 8.63 13.84 -16.26
N GLY A 3 9.08 13.68 -15.03
CA GLY A 3 9.45 12.36 -14.50
C GLY A 3 8.18 11.61 -14.08
N LYS A 4 8.24 10.28 -14.11
CA LYS A 4 7.17 9.44 -13.58
C LYS A 4 7.13 9.56 -12.06
N THR A 5 5.95 9.74 -11.48
CA THR A 5 5.75 9.87 -10.03
C THR A 5 5.04 8.64 -9.48
N ALA A 6 5.57 8.09 -8.39
CA ALA A 6 4.90 7.06 -7.58
C ALA A 6 4.60 7.60 -6.17
N ALA A 7 3.39 7.43 -5.69
CA ALA A 7 3.00 7.77 -4.33
C ALA A 7 2.73 6.50 -3.52
N VAL A 8 3.45 6.31 -2.41
CA VAL A 8 3.28 5.16 -1.51
C VAL A 8 2.73 5.65 -0.18
N LEU A 9 1.46 5.35 0.10
CA LEU A 9 0.80 5.64 1.37
C LEU A 9 1.04 4.49 2.36
N GLY A 10 1.57 4.81 3.53
CA GLY A 10 1.90 3.82 4.56
C GLY A 10 3.35 3.32 4.45
N VAL A 11 4.29 4.23 4.18
CA VAL A 11 5.72 3.90 4.22
C VAL A 11 6.18 3.69 5.66
N GLY A 12 6.71 2.51 5.91
CA GLY A 12 7.36 2.09 7.15
C GLY A 12 8.60 1.26 6.82
N PRO A 13 9.35 0.74 7.80
CA PRO A 13 10.62 0.04 7.58
C PRO A 13 10.50 -1.32 6.88
N GLY A 14 9.27 -1.81 6.63
CA GLY A 14 8.99 -3.06 5.93
C GLY A 14 8.62 -2.87 4.47
N LEU A 15 7.44 -3.36 4.09
CA LEU A 15 6.95 -3.40 2.70
C LEU A 15 6.90 -2.03 2.04
N GLY A 16 6.37 -1.00 2.71
CA GLY A 16 6.30 0.34 2.11
C GLY A 16 7.67 0.90 1.70
N ALA A 17 8.71 0.66 2.51
CA ALA A 17 10.08 1.03 2.16
C ALA A 17 10.63 0.23 0.96
N ALA A 18 10.35 -1.07 0.91
CA ALA A 18 10.79 -1.93 -0.19
C ALA A 18 10.14 -1.52 -1.52
N VAL A 19 8.81 -1.27 -1.50
CA VAL A 19 8.06 -0.77 -2.67
C VAL A 19 8.61 0.57 -3.14
N ALA A 20 8.83 1.52 -2.22
CA ALA A 20 9.37 2.83 -2.57
C ALA A 20 10.74 2.72 -3.25
N ARG A 21 11.68 1.92 -2.66
CA ARG A 21 12.99 1.66 -3.29
C ARG A 21 12.87 0.97 -4.64
N ARG A 22 11.92 0.05 -4.79
CA ARG A 22 11.75 -0.69 -6.05
C ARG A 22 11.32 0.24 -7.19
N PHE A 23 10.34 1.10 -6.96
CA PHE A 23 9.90 2.08 -7.95
C PHE A 23 10.99 3.15 -8.23
N ALA A 24 11.72 3.59 -7.21
CA ALA A 24 12.82 4.54 -7.39
C ALA A 24 13.93 3.99 -8.30
N ARG A 25 14.26 2.68 -8.21
CA ARG A 25 15.22 2.02 -9.11
C ARG A 25 14.81 2.02 -10.58
N GLU A 26 13.50 2.12 -10.85
CA GLU A 26 12.95 2.23 -12.21
C GLU A 26 12.79 3.68 -12.67
N GLY A 27 13.38 4.63 -11.93
CA GLY A 27 13.42 6.04 -12.32
C GLY A 27 12.19 6.84 -11.92
N PHE A 28 11.30 6.31 -11.06
CA PHE A 28 10.21 7.09 -10.48
C PHE A 28 10.75 8.05 -9.41
N ALA A 29 10.23 9.29 -9.41
CA ALA A 29 10.26 10.12 -8.21
C ALA A 29 9.21 9.59 -7.23
N VAL A 30 9.59 9.28 -5.98
CA VAL A 30 8.72 8.57 -5.05
C VAL A 30 8.31 9.43 -3.87
N ALA A 31 7.01 9.64 -3.69
CA ALA A 31 6.46 10.23 -2.47
C ALA A 31 6.36 9.16 -1.38
N LEU A 32 7.02 9.41 -0.25
CA LEU A 32 7.07 8.56 0.93
C LEU A 32 6.04 9.07 1.94
N ILE A 33 4.79 8.58 1.87
CA ILE A 33 3.71 9.11 2.69
C ILE A 33 3.56 8.26 3.96
N ALA A 34 3.74 8.89 5.12
CA ALA A 34 3.65 8.26 6.43
C ALA A 34 3.06 9.23 7.47
N ARG A 35 2.60 8.72 8.60
CA ARG A 35 2.09 9.58 9.69
C ARG A 35 3.12 10.58 10.24
N ARG A 36 4.40 10.26 10.16
CA ARG A 36 5.51 11.12 10.54
C ARG A 36 6.58 11.07 9.46
N ALA A 37 6.85 12.20 8.82
CA ALA A 37 7.83 12.30 7.74
C ALA A 37 9.25 11.89 8.21
N GLU A 38 9.60 12.20 9.47
CA GLU A 38 10.89 11.81 10.05
C GLU A 38 11.07 10.28 10.10
N GLY A 39 9.98 9.52 10.20
CA GLY A 39 9.99 8.06 10.22
C GLY A 39 10.46 7.42 8.93
N VAL A 40 10.51 8.17 7.83
CA VAL A 40 10.93 7.69 6.50
C VAL A 40 12.27 8.26 6.02
N ALA A 41 12.96 9.05 6.85
CA ALA A 41 14.22 9.70 6.49
C ALA A 41 15.32 8.70 6.04
N ASN A 42 15.37 7.52 6.66
CA ASN A 42 16.32 6.48 6.24
C ASN A 42 15.98 5.91 4.85
N VAL A 43 14.70 5.76 4.53
CA VAL A 43 14.24 5.31 3.21
C VAL A 43 14.56 6.36 2.16
N GLN A 44 14.30 7.63 2.46
CA GLN A 44 14.67 8.75 1.61
C GLN A 44 16.17 8.72 1.29
N LYS A 45 17.01 8.66 2.33
CA LYS A 45 18.45 8.62 2.16
C LYS A 45 18.92 7.44 1.30
N GLN A 46 18.35 6.24 1.48
CA GLN A 46 18.68 5.06 0.68
C GLN A 46 18.36 5.28 -0.81
N ILE A 47 17.23 5.93 -1.12
CA ILE A 47 16.83 6.23 -2.49
C ILE A 47 17.75 7.29 -3.09
N GLU A 48 18.08 8.36 -2.36
CA GLU A 48 18.96 9.45 -2.80
C GLU A 48 20.40 8.99 -2.99
N ASP A 49 20.93 8.17 -2.08
CA ASP A 49 22.28 7.56 -2.20
C ASP A 49 22.38 6.66 -3.45
N ALA A 50 21.27 6.08 -3.90
CA ALA A 50 21.18 5.31 -5.14
C ALA A 50 20.91 6.17 -6.40
N GLY A 51 20.89 7.50 -6.26
CA GLY A 51 20.67 8.44 -7.36
C GLY A 51 19.18 8.66 -7.71
N GLY A 52 18.24 8.16 -6.92
CA GLY A 52 16.82 8.39 -7.09
C GLY A 52 16.32 9.69 -6.45
N THR A 53 15.02 9.94 -6.58
CA THR A 53 14.34 11.10 -5.98
C THR A 53 13.28 10.61 -5.02
N ALA A 54 13.26 11.13 -3.79
CA ALA A 54 12.25 10.80 -2.79
C ALA A 54 11.76 12.06 -2.06
N LEU A 55 10.45 12.14 -1.83
CA LEU A 55 9.79 13.23 -1.09
C LEU A 55 9.08 12.65 0.14
N PRO A 56 9.57 12.89 1.36
CA PRO A 56 8.83 12.56 2.57
C PRO A 56 7.62 13.48 2.72
N VAL A 57 6.45 12.89 2.96
CA VAL A 57 5.18 13.63 3.15
C VAL A 57 4.47 13.06 4.36
N SER A 58 3.88 13.94 5.19
CA SER A 58 3.10 13.54 6.36
C SER A 58 1.62 13.40 6.02
N ALA A 59 1.02 12.24 6.35
CA ALA A 59 -0.43 12.07 6.29
C ALA A 59 -0.95 11.07 7.31
N ASP A 60 -2.11 11.36 7.87
CA ASP A 60 -2.95 10.37 8.53
C ASP A 60 -3.93 9.79 7.51
N ALA A 61 -3.78 8.50 7.19
CA ALA A 61 -4.65 7.81 6.24
C ALA A 61 -6.13 7.73 6.71
N THR A 62 -6.40 7.97 7.99
CA THR A 62 -7.76 7.95 8.54
C THR A 62 -8.48 9.30 8.41
N ASP A 63 -7.76 10.37 8.03
CA ASP A 63 -8.28 11.72 7.86
C ASP A 63 -8.27 12.12 6.36
N PRO A 64 -9.45 12.30 5.73
CA PRO A 64 -9.53 12.68 4.32
C PRO A 64 -8.88 14.02 3.99
N ALA A 65 -8.90 14.99 4.93
CA ALA A 65 -8.27 16.30 4.71
C ALA A 65 -6.74 16.17 4.73
N SER A 66 -6.21 15.36 5.64
CA SER A 66 -4.77 15.05 5.71
C SER A 66 -4.28 14.34 4.44
N VAL A 67 -5.04 13.36 3.95
CA VAL A 67 -4.71 12.64 2.71
C VAL A 67 -4.74 13.58 1.49
N ALA A 68 -5.76 14.44 1.40
CA ALA A 68 -5.87 15.41 0.30
C ALA A 68 -4.67 16.38 0.30
N ALA A 69 -4.35 16.99 1.46
CA ALA A 69 -3.23 17.91 1.59
C ALA A 69 -1.88 17.27 1.22
N ALA A 70 -1.67 16.00 1.64
CA ALA A 70 -0.47 15.26 1.31
C ALA A 70 -0.34 15.01 -0.20
N LEU A 71 -1.41 14.62 -0.87
CA LEU A 71 -1.39 14.38 -2.32
C LEU A 71 -1.32 15.69 -3.13
N ASP A 72 -1.81 16.81 -2.60
CA ASP A 72 -1.56 18.15 -3.14
C ASP A 72 -0.06 18.50 -3.06
N GLU A 73 0.58 18.23 -1.92
CA GLU A 73 2.02 18.42 -1.76
C GLU A 73 2.83 17.57 -2.75
N VAL A 74 2.43 16.30 -2.95
CA VAL A 74 3.05 15.42 -3.96
C VAL A 74 2.92 16.04 -5.35
N ARG A 75 1.72 16.45 -5.77
CA ARG A 75 1.48 17.06 -7.09
C ARG A 75 2.34 18.31 -7.31
N ASN A 76 2.42 19.16 -6.32
CA ASN A 76 3.16 20.42 -6.40
C ASN A 76 4.68 20.22 -6.52
N ASN A 77 5.24 19.14 -5.97
CA ASN A 77 6.68 18.90 -5.92
C ASN A 77 7.16 17.87 -6.95
N LEU A 78 6.37 16.83 -7.23
CA LEU A 78 6.76 15.70 -8.09
C LEU A 78 5.88 15.55 -9.33
N GLY A 79 4.73 16.22 -9.37
CA GLY A 79 3.70 16.02 -10.39
C GLY A 79 2.68 14.95 -10.01
N ASP A 80 1.69 14.74 -10.87
CA ASP A 80 0.62 13.77 -10.64
C ASP A 80 1.15 12.33 -10.56
N PRO A 81 0.74 11.54 -9.56
CA PRO A 81 1.15 10.15 -9.47
C PRO A 81 0.63 9.30 -10.65
N GLU A 82 1.54 8.67 -11.39
CA GLU A 82 1.22 7.61 -12.36
C GLU A 82 0.99 6.28 -11.63
N VAL A 83 1.62 6.10 -10.47
CA VAL A 83 1.45 4.93 -9.60
C VAL A 83 1.05 5.38 -8.21
N PHE A 84 -0.03 4.79 -7.70
CA PHE A 84 -0.42 4.91 -6.31
C PHE A 84 -0.42 3.55 -5.63
N VAL A 85 0.25 3.44 -4.49
CA VAL A 85 0.27 2.23 -3.66
C VAL A 85 -0.32 2.55 -2.30
N ASP A 86 -1.45 1.91 -1.97
CA ASP A 86 -1.96 1.89 -0.61
C ASP A 86 -1.38 0.72 0.16
N ASN A 87 -0.49 1.03 1.10
CA ASN A 87 0.09 0.11 2.07
C ASN A 87 -0.21 0.54 3.50
N ALA A 88 -1.12 1.51 3.68
CA ALA A 88 -1.58 1.90 4.99
C ALA A 88 -2.38 0.77 5.65
N GLY A 89 -2.30 0.70 6.96
CA GLY A 89 -3.08 -0.28 7.70
C GLY A 89 -2.89 -0.15 9.20
N ALA A 90 -3.87 -0.63 9.93
CA ALA A 90 -3.84 -0.77 11.37
C ALA A 90 -4.22 -2.19 11.74
N PHE A 91 -3.57 -2.70 12.77
CA PHE A 91 -3.86 -4.01 13.32
C PHE A 91 -4.09 -3.90 14.83
N GLN A 92 -5.27 -4.32 15.24
CA GLN A 92 -5.61 -4.50 16.64
C GLN A 92 -6.28 -5.85 16.81
N MET A 93 -5.67 -6.72 17.60
CA MET A 93 -6.23 -8.02 17.96
C MET A 93 -7.13 -7.87 19.17
N GLY A 94 -8.38 -8.32 19.05
CA GLY A 94 -9.35 -8.32 20.15
C GLY A 94 -10.61 -9.08 19.78
N GLY A 95 -11.26 -9.70 20.76
CA GLY A 95 -12.58 -10.29 20.58
C GLY A 95 -13.65 -9.22 20.37
N ILE A 96 -14.81 -9.60 19.84
CA ILE A 96 -15.93 -8.65 19.62
C ILE A 96 -16.37 -7.97 20.91
N LEU A 97 -16.25 -8.65 22.04
CA LEU A 97 -16.62 -8.12 23.35
C LEU A 97 -15.50 -7.26 23.98
N ASP A 98 -14.28 -7.30 23.43
CA ASP A 98 -13.09 -6.64 23.99
C ASP A 98 -12.74 -5.36 23.24
N LEU A 99 -13.11 -5.25 21.94
CA LEU A 99 -12.81 -4.09 21.13
C LEU A 99 -13.80 -2.95 21.39
N SER A 100 -13.29 -1.72 21.58
CA SER A 100 -14.16 -0.56 21.60
C SER A 100 -14.63 -0.19 20.18
N PRO A 101 -15.81 0.45 20.05
CA PRO A 101 -16.29 0.97 18.77
C PRO A 101 -15.25 1.87 18.06
N GLU A 102 -14.57 2.74 18.83
CA GLU A 102 -13.56 3.66 18.29
C GLU A 102 -12.37 2.92 17.69
N THR A 103 -11.86 1.89 18.37
CA THR A 103 -10.77 1.04 17.87
C THR A 103 -11.19 0.30 16.60
N PHE A 104 -12.42 -0.20 16.56
CA PHE A 104 -12.97 -0.84 15.36
C PHE A 104 -13.04 0.14 14.19
N ASP A 105 -13.58 1.34 14.40
CA ASP A 105 -13.71 2.38 13.38
C ASP A 105 -12.35 2.85 12.86
N GLU A 106 -11.38 3.09 13.74
CA GLU A 106 -10.02 3.45 13.36
C GLU A 106 -9.36 2.37 12.48
N CYS A 107 -9.51 1.09 12.85
CA CYS A 107 -9.01 -0.01 12.04
C CYS A 107 -9.69 -0.06 10.66
N CYS A 108 -11.01 0.12 10.59
CA CYS A 108 -11.75 0.15 9.32
C CYS A 108 -11.31 1.35 8.46
N LYS A 109 -11.16 2.53 9.05
CA LYS A 109 -10.66 3.73 8.36
C LYS A 109 -9.26 3.48 7.79
N ALA A 110 -8.32 3.00 8.60
CA ALA A 110 -6.93 2.81 8.18
C ALA A 110 -6.78 1.70 7.12
N ASN A 111 -7.62 0.66 7.15
CA ASN A 111 -7.50 -0.49 6.26
C ASN A 111 -8.37 -0.43 5.00
N CYS A 112 -9.28 0.56 4.88
CA CYS A 112 -10.19 0.68 3.75
C CYS A 112 -10.47 2.12 3.35
N ALA A 113 -10.98 2.96 4.26
CA ALA A 113 -11.41 4.31 3.91
C ALA A 113 -10.25 5.20 3.44
N GLY A 114 -9.05 5.01 3.98
CA GLY A 114 -7.84 5.73 3.56
C GLY A 114 -7.52 5.53 2.08
N ALA A 115 -7.64 4.29 1.59
CA ALA A 115 -7.47 3.99 0.18
C ALA A 115 -8.52 4.70 -0.70
N PHE A 116 -9.78 4.77 -0.25
CA PHE A 116 -10.83 5.50 -0.92
C PHE A 116 -10.54 7.01 -0.99
N TYR A 117 -10.12 7.62 0.14
CA TYR A 117 -9.76 9.04 0.16
C TYR A 117 -8.62 9.37 -0.80
N ALA A 118 -7.58 8.53 -0.81
CA ALA A 118 -6.46 8.71 -1.71
C ALA A 118 -6.84 8.48 -3.19
N ALA A 119 -7.66 7.47 -3.47
CA ALA A 119 -8.16 7.19 -4.82
C ALA A 119 -8.90 8.40 -5.41
N GLN A 120 -9.74 9.09 -4.62
CA GLN A 120 -10.43 10.31 -5.05
C GLN A 120 -9.45 11.43 -5.46
N GLN A 121 -8.24 11.44 -4.91
CA GLN A 121 -7.22 12.45 -5.22
C GLN A 121 -6.36 12.08 -6.43
N VAL A 122 -6.06 10.80 -6.65
CA VAL A 122 -5.14 10.39 -7.72
C VAL A 122 -5.85 10.00 -9.02
N LEU A 123 -7.05 9.43 -8.95
CA LEU A 123 -7.78 8.95 -10.11
C LEU A 123 -8.14 10.03 -11.14
N PRO A 124 -8.51 11.27 -10.78
CA PRO A 124 -8.86 12.29 -11.77
C PRO A 124 -7.73 12.53 -12.79
N ALA A 125 -6.50 12.73 -12.33
CA ALA A 125 -5.35 12.94 -13.21
C ALA A 125 -4.99 11.69 -14.02
N MET A 126 -5.05 10.49 -13.41
CA MET A 126 -4.84 9.22 -14.12
C MET A 126 -5.84 9.03 -15.25
N VAL A 127 -7.12 9.35 -14.99
CA VAL A 127 -8.19 9.26 -15.98
C VAL A 127 -7.99 10.25 -17.12
N GLU A 128 -7.61 11.49 -16.82
CA GLU A 128 -7.28 12.50 -17.84
C GLU A 128 -6.09 12.06 -18.71
N ALA A 129 -5.08 11.46 -18.09
CA ALA A 129 -3.92 10.90 -18.78
C ALA A 129 -4.23 9.59 -19.56
N GLY A 130 -5.37 8.93 -19.30
CA GLY A 130 -5.72 7.64 -19.88
C GLY A 130 -4.80 6.49 -19.45
N ARG A 131 -4.07 6.65 -18.34
CA ARG A 131 -3.14 5.66 -17.78
C ARG A 131 -2.92 5.89 -16.29
N GLY A 132 -2.65 4.81 -15.58
CA GLY A 132 -2.33 4.83 -14.16
C GLY A 132 -2.34 3.44 -13.56
N THR A 133 -1.75 3.30 -12.38
CA THR A 133 -1.74 2.03 -11.64
C THR A 133 -2.06 2.29 -10.18
N VAL A 134 -3.05 1.57 -9.65
CA VAL A 134 -3.45 1.60 -8.24
C VAL A 134 -3.25 0.21 -7.64
N LEU A 135 -2.34 0.09 -6.69
CA LEU A 135 -2.01 -1.18 -6.02
C LEU A 135 -2.44 -1.11 -4.56
N LEU A 136 -3.28 -2.04 -4.14
CA LEU A 136 -3.88 -2.07 -2.81
C LEU A 136 -3.35 -3.27 -2.02
N THR A 137 -2.72 -3.01 -0.89
CA THR A 137 -2.14 -4.06 -0.03
C THR A 137 -3.23 -4.73 0.81
N GLY A 138 -3.61 -5.92 0.40
CA GLY A 138 -4.50 -6.81 1.12
C GLY A 138 -3.78 -7.64 2.18
N ALA A 139 -4.48 -8.62 2.69
CA ALA A 139 -3.98 -9.58 3.68
C ALA A 139 -4.83 -10.86 3.63
N THR A 140 -4.42 -11.95 4.30
CA THR A 140 -5.27 -13.13 4.58
C THR A 140 -6.66 -12.72 5.06
N ALA A 141 -6.72 -11.66 5.87
CA ALA A 141 -7.95 -11.09 6.41
C ALA A 141 -8.90 -10.49 5.36
N ALA A 142 -8.49 -10.37 4.09
CA ALA A 142 -9.37 -10.02 2.97
C ALA A 142 -10.11 -11.22 2.38
N LEU A 143 -9.73 -12.45 2.78
CA LEU A 143 -10.31 -13.72 2.31
C LEU A 143 -11.16 -14.40 3.37
N ARG A 144 -10.76 -14.29 4.63
CA ARG A 144 -11.44 -14.95 5.75
C ARG A 144 -11.32 -14.12 7.04
N GLY A 145 -12.37 -14.08 7.82
CA GLY A 145 -12.35 -13.57 9.19
C GLY A 145 -11.85 -14.66 10.13
N SER A 146 -10.86 -14.35 10.97
CA SER A 146 -10.41 -15.23 12.04
C SER A 146 -10.89 -14.73 13.39
N ALA A 147 -11.00 -15.62 14.38
CA ALA A 147 -11.33 -15.22 15.74
C ALA A 147 -10.36 -14.13 16.22
N ARG A 148 -10.88 -13.08 16.85
CA ARG A 148 -10.15 -11.90 17.36
C ARG A 148 -9.53 -10.97 16.29
N PHE A 149 -9.89 -11.11 15.01
CA PHE A 149 -9.40 -10.31 13.89
C PHE A 149 -10.50 -9.49 13.20
N SER A 150 -11.65 -9.29 13.86
CA SER A 150 -12.84 -8.69 13.23
C SER A 150 -12.57 -7.31 12.61
N ALA A 151 -11.89 -6.41 13.32
CA ALA A 151 -11.62 -5.07 12.82
C ALA A 151 -10.70 -5.08 11.58
N LEU A 152 -9.64 -5.90 11.58
CA LEU A 152 -8.78 -6.06 10.41
C LEU A 152 -9.55 -6.68 9.24
N ALA A 153 -10.31 -7.75 9.51
CA ALA A 153 -11.03 -8.48 8.47
C ALA A 153 -12.07 -7.59 7.79
N VAL A 154 -12.90 -6.86 8.53
CA VAL A 154 -13.89 -5.95 7.94
C VAL A 154 -13.21 -4.88 7.06
N GLY A 155 -12.12 -4.26 7.53
CA GLY A 155 -11.38 -3.29 6.73
C GLY A 155 -10.79 -3.90 5.46
N LYS A 156 -10.14 -5.06 5.55
CA LYS A 156 -9.48 -5.70 4.39
C LYS A 156 -10.47 -6.33 3.39
N PHE A 157 -11.62 -6.85 3.83
CA PHE A 157 -12.72 -7.22 2.93
C PHE A 157 -13.28 -5.98 2.22
N GLY A 158 -13.46 -4.87 2.95
CA GLY A 158 -13.86 -3.59 2.37
C GLY A 158 -12.87 -3.10 1.31
N LEU A 159 -11.57 -3.16 1.59
CA LEU A 159 -10.51 -2.80 0.64
C LEU A 159 -10.55 -3.66 -0.63
N ARG A 160 -10.76 -4.97 -0.48
CA ARG A 160 -10.92 -5.89 -1.61
C ARG A 160 -12.14 -5.54 -2.47
N ALA A 161 -13.26 -5.25 -1.85
CA ALA A 161 -14.48 -4.82 -2.54
C ALA A 161 -14.26 -3.48 -3.28
N LEU A 162 -13.57 -2.53 -2.65
CA LEU A 162 -13.17 -1.25 -3.25
C LEU A 162 -12.29 -1.46 -4.48
N ALA A 163 -11.27 -2.32 -4.39
CA ALA A 163 -10.40 -2.67 -5.50
C ALA A 163 -11.20 -3.21 -6.70
N GLN A 164 -12.11 -4.13 -6.44
CA GLN A 164 -12.96 -4.72 -7.48
C GLN A 164 -13.89 -3.70 -8.15
N SER A 165 -14.42 -2.76 -7.39
CA SER A 165 -15.25 -1.68 -7.90
C SER A 165 -14.43 -0.74 -8.79
N MET A 166 -13.29 -0.26 -8.29
CA MET A 166 -12.40 0.63 -9.04
C MET A 166 -11.88 -0.03 -10.33
N ALA A 167 -11.49 -1.30 -10.28
CA ALA A 167 -10.99 -2.00 -11.46
C ALA A 167 -12.04 -2.06 -12.58
N ARG A 168 -13.32 -2.30 -12.24
CA ARG A 168 -14.41 -2.33 -13.22
C ARG A 168 -14.76 -0.95 -13.78
N GLU A 169 -14.69 0.07 -12.95
CA GLU A 169 -15.03 1.44 -13.32
C GLU A 169 -13.93 2.10 -14.15
N PHE A 170 -12.67 1.93 -13.74
CA PHE A 170 -11.53 2.66 -14.31
C PHE A 170 -10.66 1.83 -15.25
N GLY A 171 -10.75 0.49 -15.26
CA GLY A 171 -10.05 -0.36 -16.22
C GLY A 171 -10.31 0.03 -17.67
N PRO A 172 -11.57 0.22 -18.10
CA PRO A 172 -11.88 0.71 -19.45
C PRO A 172 -11.34 2.11 -19.77
N ARG A 173 -10.92 2.85 -18.74
CA ARG A 173 -10.34 4.20 -18.84
C ARG A 173 -8.80 4.20 -18.77
N GLY A 174 -8.18 3.02 -18.88
CA GLY A 174 -6.73 2.85 -18.91
C GLY A 174 -6.04 2.79 -17.53
N ILE A 175 -6.78 2.59 -16.44
CA ILE A 175 -6.22 2.50 -15.10
C ILE A 175 -6.18 1.05 -14.61
N HIS A 176 -4.98 0.54 -14.34
CA HIS A 176 -4.79 -0.78 -13.76
C HIS A 176 -4.97 -0.73 -12.26
N VAL A 177 -5.97 -1.43 -11.72
CA VAL A 177 -6.21 -1.57 -10.28
C VAL A 177 -5.98 -3.02 -9.89
N ALA A 178 -5.07 -3.27 -8.94
CA ALA A 178 -4.80 -4.61 -8.44
C ALA A 178 -4.81 -4.66 -6.90
N HIS A 179 -5.37 -5.74 -6.36
CA HIS A 179 -5.40 -6.07 -4.94
C HIS A 179 -4.42 -7.20 -4.68
N VAL A 180 -3.40 -6.95 -3.85
CA VAL A 180 -2.33 -7.90 -3.52
C VAL A 180 -2.57 -8.47 -2.14
N ILE A 181 -2.95 -9.73 -2.07
CA ILE A 181 -3.19 -10.44 -0.81
C ILE A 181 -1.84 -10.91 -0.25
N ILE A 182 -1.44 -10.33 0.88
CA ILE A 182 -0.26 -10.79 1.62
C ILE A 182 -0.72 -11.86 2.61
N ASP A 183 -0.57 -13.12 2.21
CA ASP A 183 -1.02 -14.27 3.00
C ASP A 183 0.15 -14.86 3.80
N GLY A 184 0.44 -14.23 4.92
CA GLY A 184 1.54 -14.56 5.83
C GLY A 184 2.10 -13.32 6.52
N GLN A 185 3.15 -13.53 7.31
CA GLN A 185 3.82 -12.45 8.02
C GLN A 185 4.99 -11.91 7.20
N ILE A 186 5.05 -10.59 7.07
CA ILE A 186 6.14 -9.91 6.36
C ILE A 186 7.36 -9.81 7.29
N ASP A 187 8.53 -10.13 6.77
CA ASP A 187 9.80 -9.95 7.48
C ASP A 187 10.06 -8.46 7.73
N THR A 188 9.87 -8.04 8.94
CA THR A 188 10.07 -6.65 9.38
C THR A 188 10.90 -6.62 10.66
N PRO A 189 11.61 -5.51 10.94
CA PRO A 189 12.35 -5.37 12.21
C PRO A 189 11.48 -5.68 13.43
N ARG A 190 10.24 -5.18 13.44
CA ARG A 190 9.28 -5.44 14.54
C ARG A 190 8.97 -6.93 14.69
N LEU A 191 8.76 -7.66 13.57
CA LEU A 191 8.49 -9.10 13.64
C LEU A 191 9.69 -9.86 14.17
N ARG A 192 10.90 -9.47 13.75
CA ARG A 192 12.15 -10.06 14.23
C ARG A 192 12.36 -9.84 15.73
N GLU A 193 12.03 -8.66 16.25
CA GLU A 193 12.07 -8.38 17.69
C GLU A 193 11.05 -9.23 18.48
N MET A 194 9.84 -9.43 17.92
CA MET A 194 8.77 -10.21 18.58
C MET A 194 8.99 -11.73 18.48
N SER A 195 9.71 -12.19 17.48
CA SER A 195 9.91 -13.61 17.16
C SER A 195 11.33 -13.82 16.62
N PRO A 196 12.38 -13.69 17.46
CA PRO A 196 13.76 -13.72 17.01
C PRO A 196 14.19 -15.07 16.42
N ASP A 197 13.60 -16.17 16.88
CA ASP A 197 13.91 -17.53 16.44
C ASP A 197 13.12 -17.96 15.20
N ARG A 198 12.33 -17.05 14.60
CA ARG A 198 11.53 -17.39 13.44
C ARG A 198 12.41 -17.56 12.19
N GLU A 199 12.26 -18.70 11.52
CA GLU A 199 13.04 -19.02 10.32
C GLU A 199 12.65 -18.14 9.12
N ASP A 200 13.65 -17.69 8.35
CA ASP A 200 13.48 -16.75 7.23
C ASP A 200 12.46 -17.23 6.20
N HIS A 201 12.49 -18.52 5.85
CA HIS A 201 11.63 -19.10 4.82
C HIS A 201 10.14 -19.17 5.22
N THR A 202 9.81 -18.88 6.50
CA THR A 202 8.42 -18.82 7.00
C THR A 202 7.84 -17.40 6.95
N MET A 203 8.59 -16.44 6.41
CA MET A 203 8.19 -15.04 6.30
C MET A 203 8.28 -14.57 4.85
N LEU A 204 7.42 -13.62 4.51
CA LEU A 204 7.48 -12.94 3.21
C LEU A 204 8.58 -11.89 3.20
N SER A 205 9.50 -11.97 2.25
CA SER A 205 10.49 -10.92 2.00
C SER A 205 9.82 -9.65 1.47
N PRO A 206 10.01 -8.48 2.12
CA PRO A 206 9.49 -7.21 1.61
C PRO A 206 9.97 -6.89 0.18
N ASP A 207 11.22 -7.22 -0.15
CA ASP A 207 11.79 -6.96 -1.47
C ASP A 207 11.19 -7.89 -2.54
N ALA A 208 10.90 -9.16 -2.20
CA ALA A 208 10.21 -10.07 -3.12
C ALA A 208 8.76 -9.63 -3.38
N ILE A 209 8.06 -9.14 -2.36
CA ILE A 209 6.73 -8.55 -2.54
C ILE A 209 6.83 -7.30 -3.43
N ALA A 210 7.78 -6.41 -3.18
CA ALA A 210 7.95 -5.18 -3.94
C ALA A 210 8.26 -5.44 -5.43
N GLU A 211 9.00 -6.53 -5.72
CA GLU A 211 9.20 -7.00 -7.11
C GLU A 211 7.88 -7.35 -7.79
N THR A 212 6.98 -8.03 -7.09
CA THR A 212 5.64 -8.34 -7.62
C THR A 212 4.83 -7.07 -7.87
N TYR A 213 4.92 -6.05 -7.01
CA TYR A 213 4.25 -4.75 -7.22
C TYR A 213 4.75 -4.07 -8.49
N TRP A 214 6.05 -4.13 -8.75
CA TRP A 214 6.60 -3.62 -10.00
C TRP A 214 6.10 -4.42 -11.22
N GLN A 215 6.09 -5.75 -11.13
CA GLN A 215 5.59 -6.62 -12.20
C GLN A 215 4.13 -6.34 -12.53
N LEU A 216 3.28 -6.08 -11.52
CA LEU A 216 1.89 -5.67 -11.73
C LEU A 216 1.81 -4.35 -12.49
N HIS A 217 2.58 -3.34 -12.09
CA HIS A 217 2.61 -2.06 -12.81
C HIS A 217 3.04 -2.22 -14.27
N ALA A 218 4.00 -3.10 -14.54
CA ALA A 218 4.57 -3.31 -15.87
C ALA A 218 3.74 -4.24 -16.79
N GLN A 219 2.60 -4.76 -16.34
CA GLN A 219 1.76 -5.65 -17.14
C GLN A 219 1.18 -4.96 -18.37
N ASP A 220 1.11 -5.72 -19.46
CA ASP A 220 0.38 -5.33 -20.66
C ASP A 220 -1.13 -5.21 -20.35
N SER A 221 -1.77 -4.18 -20.89
CA SER A 221 -3.18 -3.89 -20.62
C SER A 221 -4.15 -4.97 -21.09
N THR A 222 -3.72 -5.87 -21.96
CA THR A 222 -4.52 -7.02 -22.41
C THR A 222 -4.53 -8.18 -21.42
N ALA A 223 -3.70 -8.09 -20.35
CA ALA A 223 -3.53 -9.18 -19.37
C ALA A 223 -3.31 -8.63 -17.93
N TRP A 224 -4.10 -7.65 -17.53
CA TRP A 224 -4.02 -7.08 -16.19
C TRP A 224 -4.53 -8.04 -15.11
N THR A 225 -3.76 -8.18 -14.05
CA THR A 225 -4.15 -8.90 -12.84
C THR A 225 -5.04 -8.02 -11.96
N LEU A 226 -6.23 -8.49 -11.64
CA LEU A 226 -7.10 -7.83 -10.65
C LEU A 226 -6.72 -8.20 -9.22
N GLU A 227 -6.41 -9.47 -8.99
CA GLU A 227 -6.10 -10.00 -7.66
C GLU A 227 -5.06 -11.12 -7.75
N LEU A 228 -4.12 -11.10 -6.82
CA LEU A 228 -3.19 -12.21 -6.61
C LEU A 228 -2.87 -12.35 -5.13
N ASP A 229 -2.41 -13.52 -4.72
CA ASP A 229 -1.90 -13.77 -3.38
C ASP A 229 -0.41 -14.11 -3.39
N LEU A 230 0.27 -13.66 -2.33
CA LEU A 230 1.66 -13.94 -2.05
C LEU A 230 1.78 -14.58 -0.67
N ARG A 231 2.51 -15.67 -0.59
CA ARG A 231 2.72 -16.41 0.66
C ARG A 231 4.08 -17.08 0.70
N PRO A 232 4.62 -17.37 1.89
CA PRO A 232 5.76 -18.28 2.00
C PRO A 232 5.37 -19.67 1.47
N SER A 233 6.32 -20.38 0.85
CA SER A 233 6.07 -21.72 0.28
C SER A 233 5.62 -22.76 1.33
N VAL A 234 5.84 -22.47 2.60
CA VAL A 234 5.49 -23.33 3.76
C VAL A 234 4.23 -22.87 4.49
N GLU A 235 3.54 -21.83 4.00
CA GLU A 235 2.30 -21.35 4.61
C GLU A 235 1.19 -22.37 4.47
N ASN A 236 0.46 -22.63 5.57
CA ASN A 236 -0.67 -23.56 5.58
C ASN A 236 -1.96 -22.82 5.18
N PHE A 237 -2.77 -23.50 4.37
CA PHE A 237 -4.06 -22.98 3.88
C PHE A 237 -5.19 -23.22 4.87
#